data_f902d9643fb2b9b2c98dcc3402e42469
#
_entry.id   f902d9643fb2b9b2c98dcc3402e42469
#
_cell.length_a   1.000
_cell.length_b   1.000
_cell.length_c   1.000
_cell.angle_alpha   90.00
_cell.angle_beta   90.00
_cell.angle_gamma   90.00
#
_symmetry.space_group_name_H-M   'P 1'
#
loop_
_entity.id
_entity.type
_entity.pdbx_description
1 polymer ?
#
loop_
_entity_poly.entity_id
_entity_poly.type
_entity_poly.pdbx_seq_one_letter_code
_entity_poly.pdbx_strand_id
1 'polypeptide(L)'
;MAACAPLPPRNPMATWVPSKNYDIRKPQLIVLHFTNQGSLQQALDTLRTRNPDGPVSAHYLIGQDGHIYQLVSDVHRAWHAGGGRWGTITDVNSASIGIEIDNNGHEPFPPAQIASLVGLLSDLTTRWNIPRAQIIGHEDMAPTRRDDPGPLFPWATLAANGFGLWPDDPIATLPDPPPGFDPWMALTAIGYSLDDPRAAVRAFHDHFRSMGGDTLDAEDLRILFNLVGKIERGATEQ
;
A
#
# COMPACT_ATOMS: atom_id res chain seq x y z
N MET A 1 -35.01 24.13 2.48
CA MET A 1 -33.82 24.31 1.62
C MET A 1 -32.74 23.39 2.19
N ALA A 2 -32.45 22.26 1.53
CA ALA A 2 -31.35 21.40 1.93
C ALA A 2 -30.04 22.15 1.59
N ALA A 3 -29.27 22.53 2.60
CA ALA A 3 -27.94 23.07 2.39
C ALA A 3 -27.11 21.99 1.67
N CYS A 4 -26.69 22.27 0.42
CA CYS A 4 -25.70 21.45 -0.26
C CYS A 4 -24.46 21.42 0.62
N ALA A 5 -24.14 20.25 1.19
CA ALA A 5 -22.86 20.04 1.83
C ALA A 5 -21.76 20.39 0.80
N PRO A 6 -20.72 21.14 1.20
CA PRO A 6 -19.63 21.46 0.29
C PRO A 6 -19.04 20.17 -0.25
N LEU A 7 -18.82 20.10 -1.57
CA LEU A 7 -18.16 18.95 -2.19
C LEU A 7 -16.81 18.72 -1.49
N PRO A 8 -16.47 17.48 -1.18
CA PRO A 8 -15.21 17.17 -0.52
C PRO A 8 -14.04 17.67 -1.38
N PRO A 9 -12.95 18.13 -0.75
CA PRO A 9 -11.81 18.69 -1.46
C PRO A 9 -11.19 17.67 -2.40
N ARG A 10 -10.96 18.07 -3.64
CA ARG A 10 -10.26 17.29 -4.66
C ARG A 10 -8.77 17.59 -4.58
N ASN A 11 -7.94 16.59 -4.92
CA ASN A 11 -6.50 16.77 -5.01
C ASN A 11 -6.17 17.61 -6.25
N PRO A 12 -5.51 18.78 -6.12
CA PRO A 12 -5.16 19.63 -7.27
C PRO A 12 -4.11 19.01 -8.20
N MET A 13 -3.37 17.98 -7.76
CA MET A 13 -2.37 17.25 -8.56
C MET A 13 -2.98 16.22 -9.50
N ALA A 14 -4.28 15.89 -9.35
CA ALA A 14 -4.93 14.80 -10.07
C ALA A 14 -6.05 15.27 -11.00
N THR A 15 -6.15 14.63 -12.17
CA THR A 15 -7.32 14.80 -13.04
C THR A 15 -8.52 14.08 -12.42
N TRP A 16 -9.61 14.81 -12.17
CA TRP A 16 -10.83 14.24 -11.59
C TRP A 16 -11.61 13.42 -12.62
N VAL A 17 -11.68 12.11 -12.41
CA VAL A 17 -12.45 11.15 -13.22
C VAL A 17 -13.36 10.34 -12.28
N PRO A 18 -14.63 10.75 -12.05
CA PRO A 18 -15.45 10.23 -10.98
C PRO A 18 -15.83 8.76 -11.15
N SER A 19 -15.71 7.98 -10.07
CA SER A 19 -16.34 6.67 -9.91
C SER A 19 -17.71 6.83 -9.22
N LYS A 20 -18.61 5.83 -9.41
CA LYS A 20 -19.87 5.73 -8.68
C LYS A 20 -19.78 4.78 -7.46
N ASN A 21 -18.65 4.11 -7.29
CA ASN A 21 -18.45 3.03 -6.32
C ASN A 21 -17.70 3.54 -5.09
N TYR A 22 -18.38 4.22 -4.15
CA TYR A 22 -17.78 4.74 -2.92
C TYR A 22 -18.79 4.91 -1.78
N ASP A 23 -18.27 4.93 -0.54
CA ASP A 23 -18.97 5.28 0.71
C ASP A 23 -18.12 6.30 1.50
N ILE A 24 -18.62 6.80 2.64
CA ILE A 24 -17.90 7.72 3.53
C ILE A 24 -16.97 6.92 4.45
N ARG A 25 -15.75 7.43 4.67
CA ARG A 25 -14.72 6.78 5.49
C ARG A 25 -13.69 7.78 6.03
N LYS A 26 -12.75 7.32 6.91
CA LYS A 26 -11.60 8.07 7.40
C LYS A 26 -10.31 7.28 7.16
N PRO A 27 -9.36 7.78 6.34
CA PRO A 27 -8.12 7.05 6.03
C PRO A 27 -7.11 7.08 7.18
N GLN A 28 -6.44 5.95 7.40
CA GLN A 28 -5.36 5.76 8.37
C GLN A 28 -4.12 5.12 7.73
N LEU A 29 -4.27 4.54 6.52
CA LEU A 29 -3.19 3.93 5.75
C LEU A 29 -3.40 4.13 4.24
N ILE A 30 -2.36 3.84 3.45
CA ILE A 30 -2.40 3.83 2.00
C ILE A 30 -2.08 2.43 1.52
N VAL A 31 -2.86 1.91 0.57
CA VAL A 31 -2.64 0.60 -0.06
C VAL A 31 -2.28 0.81 -1.52
N LEU A 32 -1.15 0.25 -1.93
CA LEU A 32 -0.64 0.30 -3.30
C LEU A 32 -1.02 -0.97 -4.05
N HIS A 33 -1.41 -0.79 -5.33
CA HIS A 33 -1.85 -1.84 -6.23
C HIS A 33 -1.18 -1.71 -7.59
N PHE A 34 -1.07 -2.79 -8.35
CA PHE A 34 -0.95 -2.70 -9.80
C PHE A 34 -2.28 -3.07 -10.47
N THR A 35 -2.57 -2.47 -11.63
CA THR A 35 -3.87 -2.64 -12.30
C THR A 35 -4.07 -4.01 -12.93
N ASN A 36 -3.00 -4.68 -13.39
CA ASN A 36 -3.04 -5.92 -14.19
C ASN A 36 -4.05 -5.85 -15.34
N GLN A 37 -4.09 -4.73 -16.05
CA GLN A 37 -4.99 -4.49 -17.18
C GLN A 37 -4.19 -4.32 -18.47
N GLY A 38 -4.81 -4.60 -19.62
CA GLY A 38 -4.16 -4.47 -20.92
C GLY A 38 -3.92 -3.05 -21.39
N SER A 39 -4.50 -2.05 -20.73
CA SER A 39 -4.30 -0.62 -21.00
C SER A 39 -4.82 0.26 -19.88
N LEU A 40 -4.30 1.48 -19.79
CA LEU A 40 -4.79 2.54 -18.89
C LEU A 40 -6.29 2.79 -19.08
N GLN A 41 -6.79 2.80 -20.32
CA GLN A 41 -8.23 3.02 -20.59
C GLN A 41 -9.06 1.87 -20.00
N GLN A 42 -8.62 0.63 -20.14
CA GLN A 42 -9.30 -0.52 -19.55
C GLN A 42 -9.29 -0.43 -18.01
N ALA A 43 -8.18 -0.03 -17.39
CA ALA A 43 -8.10 0.20 -15.95
C ALA A 43 -9.09 1.29 -15.48
N LEU A 44 -9.17 2.42 -16.20
CA LEU A 44 -10.13 3.49 -15.93
C LEU A 44 -11.58 3.00 -16.01
N ASP A 45 -11.90 2.20 -17.04
CA ASP A 45 -13.27 1.68 -17.23
C ASP A 45 -13.61 0.66 -16.14
N THR A 46 -12.68 -0.22 -15.77
CA THR A 46 -12.85 -1.20 -14.70
C THR A 46 -13.13 -0.53 -13.35
N LEU A 47 -12.35 0.51 -13.00
CA LEU A 47 -12.45 1.20 -11.70
C LEU A 47 -13.63 2.16 -11.58
N ARG A 48 -14.33 2.48 -12.69
CA ARG A 48 -15.41 3.48 -12.73
C ARG A 48 -16.79 2.88 -12.98
N THR A 49 -16.86 1.66 -13.52
CA THR A 49 -18.11 1.04 -13.93
C THR A 49 -18.41 -0.22 -13.13
N ARG A 50 -19.60 -0.78 -13.31
CA ARG A 50 -19.91 -2.10 -12.76
C ARG A 50 -19.33 -3.17 -13.66
N ASN A 51 -18.57 -4.10 -13.08
CA ASN A 51 -18.00 -5.25 -13.75
C ASN A 51 -18.83 -6.51 -13.47
N PRO A 52 -18.71 -7.56 -14.31
CA PRO A 52 -19.36 -8.86 -14.07
C PRO A 52 -19.00 -9.45 -12.70
N ASP A 53 -17.75 -9.26 -12.25
CA ASP A 53 -17.20 -9.79 -10.99
C ASP A 53 -17.51 -8.89 -9.78
N GLY A 54 -18.30 -7.86 -9.96
CA GLY A 54 -18.70 -6.90 -8.93
C GLY A 54 -18.04 -5.53 -9.06
N PRO A 55 -18.51 -4.54 -8.29
CA PRO A 55 -17.96 -3.19 -8.35
C PRO A 55 -16.61 -3.11 -7.64
N VAL A 56 -15.61 -2.54 -8.32
CA VAL A 56 -14.30 -2.20 -7.79
C VAL A 56 -13.99 -0.73 -8.08
N SER A 57 -13.20 -0.10 -7.23
CA SER A 57 -12.74 1.28 -7.43
C SER A 57 -11.51 1.55 -6.59
N ALA A 58 -10.71 2.55 -6.99
CA ALA A 58 -9.62 3.10 -6.19
C ALA A 58 -9.78 4.61 -6.05
N HIS A 59 -9.04 5.22 -5.13
CA HIS A 59 -9.05 6.69 -4.99
C HIS A 59 -8.25 7.33 -6.13
N TYR A 60 -7.11 6.73 -6.45
CA TYR A 60 -6.20 7.22 -7.49
C TYR A 60 -5.79 6.10 -8.44
N LEU A 61 -5.46 6.52 -9.67
CA LEU A 61 -4.78 5.69 -10.67
C LEU A 61 -3.63 6.52 -11.24
N ILE A 62 -2.43 5.95 -11.34
CA ILE A 62 -1.25 6.58 -11.93
C ILE A 62 -0.91 5.86 -13.22
N GLY A 63 -0.97 6.57 -14.35
CA GLY A 63 -0.58 6.06 -15.66
C GLY A 63 0.94 5.88 -15.79
N GLN A 64 1.39 5.11 -16.78
CA GLN A 64 2.82 4.87 -17.04
C GLN A 64 3.60 6.15 -17.35
N ASP A 65 2.92 7.18 -17.87
CA ASP A 65 3.46 8.53 -18.10
C ASP A 65 3.56 9.39 -16.84
N GLY A 66 3.11 8.87 -15.69
CA GLY A 66 3.03 9.58 -14.43
C GLY A 66 1.79 10.46 -14.25
N HIS A 67 0.83 10.46 -15.19
CA HIS A 67 -0.40 11.20 -15.02
C HIS A 67 -1.26 10.61 -13.89
N ILE A 68 -1.74 11.46 -12.98
CA ILE A 68 -2.54 11.06 -11.82
C ILE A 68 -4.01 11.33 -12.07
N TYR A 69 -4.84 10.29 -11.97
CA TYR A 69 -6.31 10.36 -12.03
C TYR A 69 -6.87 10.19 -10.63
N GLN A 70 -7.79 11.06 -10.21
CA GLN A 70 -8.57 10.86 -9.01
C GLN A 70 -9.97 10.35 -9.38
N LEU A 71 -10.34 9.17 -8.91
CA LEU A 71 -11.58 8.48 -9.26
C LEU A 71 -12.62 8.59 -8.14
N VAL A 72 -12.16 8.51 -6.89
CA VAL A 72 -12.97 8.64 -5.68
C VAL A 72 -12.36 9.73 -4.81
N SER A 73 -13.19 10.57 -4.21
CA SER A 73 -12.72 11.56 -3.24
C SER A 73 -12.18 10.88 -1.99
N ASP A 74 -11.11 11.40 -1.41
CA ASP A 74 -10.42 10.83 -0.25
C ASP A 74 -11.32 10.64 0.99
N VAL A 75 -12.39 11.42 1.13
CA VAL A 75 -13.36 11.28 2.22
C VAL A 75 -14.38 10.17 1.99
N HIS A 76 -14.43 9.59 0.81
CA HIS A 76 -15.32 8.51 0.47
C HIS A 76 -14.59 7.16 0.46
N ARG A 77 -15.30 6.09 0.77
CA ARG A 77 -14.79 4.72 0.74
C ARG A 77 -14.74 4.21 -0.70
N ALA A 78 -13.55 3.91 -1.23
CA ALA A 78 -13.37 3.14 -2.46
C ALA A 78 -13.34 1.64 -2.16
N TRP A 79 -13.53 0.80 -3.18
CA TRP A 79 -13.57 -0.66 -3.05
C TRP A 79 -12.39 -1.30 -3.78
N HIS A 80 -11.21 -1.26 -3.15
CA HIS A 80 -9.94 -1.73 -3.73
C HIS A 80 -9.31 -2.90 -2.96
N ALA A 81 -9.54 -2.98 -1.64
CA ALA A 81 -8.84 -3.92 -0.78
C ALA A 81 -9.52 -5.32 -0.72
N GLY A 82 -10.85 -5.38 -0.92
CA GLY A 82 -11.59 -6.62 -0.70
C GLY A 82 -11.47 -7.14 0.73
N GLY A 83 -11.40 -8.46 0.91
CA GLY A 83 -11.16 -9.10 2.21
C GLY A 83 -9.68 -9.14 2.54
N GLY A 84 -9.34 -8.96 3.81
CA GLY A 84 -7.98 -8.98 4.34
C GLY A 84 -7.88 -8.12 5.60
N ARG A 85 -6.67 -7.99 6.17
CA ARG A 85 -6.44 -7.18 7.37
C ARG A 85 -5.00 -6.68 7.43
N TRP A 86 -4.79 -5.57 8.12
CA TRP A 86 -3.48 -5.05 8.46
C TRP A 86 -3.44 -4.66 9.94
N GLY A 87 -2.65 -5.38 10.73
CA GLY A 87 -2.69 -5.29 12.19
C GLY A 87 -4.11 -5.52 12.73
N THR A 88 -4.69 -4.52 13.37
CA THR A 88 -6.06 -4.57 13.91
C THR A 88 -7.13 -4.08 12.94
N ILE A 89 -6.73 -3.56 11.77
CA ILE A 89 -7.65 -3.02 10.76
C ILE A 89 -8.19 -4.18 9.91
N THR A 90 -9.49 -4.43 9.98
CA THR A 90 -10.21 -5.48 9.23
C THR A 90 -11.10 -4.93 8.12
N ASP A 91 -11.56 -3.68 8.21
CA ASP A 91 -12.23 -2.97 7.10
C ASP A 91 -11.23 -2.01 6.45
N VAL A 92 -10.32 -2.60 5.65
CA VAL A 92 -9.25 -1.84 5.00
C VAL A 92 -9.79 -0.81 4.01
N ASN A 93 -10.89 -1.11 3.29
CA ASN A 93 -11.52 -0.12 2.39
C ASN A 93 -11.96 1.16 3.12
N SER A 94 -12.47 1.05 4.34
CA SER A 94 -12.87 2.22 5.14
C SER A 94 -11.68 2.94 5.75
N ALA A 95 -10.59 2.24 6.03
CA ALA A 95 -9.42 2.76 6.72
C ALA A 95 -8.31 3.27 5.79
N SER A 96 -8.39 3.05 4.46
CA SER A 96 -7.26 3.32 3.56
C SER A 96 -7.58 4.21 2.36
N ILE A 97 -6.55 4.76 1.75
CA ILE A 97 -6.55 5.29 0.39
C ILE A 97 -5.91 4.24 -0.52
N GLY A 98 -6.65 3.75 -1.53
CA GLY A 98 -6.12 2.84 -2.55
C GLY A 98 -5.57 3.63 -3.73
N ILE A 99 -4.35 3.30 -4.14
CA ILE A 99 -3.68 3.86 -5.31
C ILE A 99 -3.35 2.73 -6.26
N GLU A 100 -3.99 2.73 -7.41
CA GLU A 100 -3.67 1.84 -8.52
C GLU A 100 -2.52 2.41 -9.35
N ILE A 101 -1.63 1.57 -9.80
CA ILE A 101 -0.47 1.92 -10.60
C ILE A 101 -0.54 1.10 -11.90
N ASP A 102 -0.62 1.77 -13.05
CA ASP A 102 -0.79 1.11 -14.35
C ASP A 102 0.45 0.28 -14.70
N ASN A 103 0.41 -0.99 -14.31
CA ASN A 103 1.46 -1.99 -14.50
C ASN A 103 0.82 -3.39 -14.48
N ASN A 104 1.52 -4.37 -15.03
CA ASN A 104 1.11 -5.78 -15.06
C ASN A 104 1.80 -6.67 -14.00
N GLY A 105 2.71 -6.10 -13.20
CA GLY A 105 3.50 -6.81 -12.19
C GLY A 105 4.69 -7.61 -12.74
N HIS A 106 4.89 -7.64 -14.07
CA HIS A 106 5.95 -8.40 -14.74
C HIS A 106 7.01 -7.53 -15.41
N GLU A 107 6.88 -6.21 -15.30
CA GLU A 107 7.81 -5.23 -15.85
C GLU A 107 8.14 -4.14 -14.81
N PRO A 108 9.31 -3.49 -14.93
CA PRO A 108 9.68 -2.40 -14.04
C PRO A 108 8.68 -1.23 -14.10
N PHE A 109 8.42 -0.61 -12.97
CA PHE A 109 7.59 0.59 -12.88
C PHE A 109 8.35 1.79 -13.47
N PRO A 110 7.77 2.54 -14.43
CA PRO A 110 8.43 3.69 -15.05
C PRO A 110 8.84 4.76 -14.02
N PRO A 111 10.03 5.40 -14.17
CA PRO A 111 10.48 6.44 -13.24
C PRO A 111 9.50 7.62 -13.09
N ALA A 112 8.83 8.03 -14.16
CA ALA A 112 7.81 9.09 -14.13
C ALA A 112 6.62 8.71 -13.22
N GLN A 113 6.19 7.45 -13.29
CA GLN A 113 5.11 6.91 -12.46
C GLN A 113 5.49 6.91 -10.97
N ILE A 114 6.71 6.48 -10.64
CA ILE A 114 7.21 6.49 -9.25
C ILE A 114 7.42 7.90 -8.72
N ALA A 115 7.93 8.82 -9.54
CA ALA A 115 8.07 10.23 -9.15
C ALA A 115 6.70 10.86 -8.81
N SER A 116 5.68 10.57 -9.61
CA SER A 116 4.30 11.04 -9.37
C SER A 116 3.71 10.40 -8.11
N LEU A 117 3.97 9.10 -7.88
CA LEU A 117 3.55 8.41 -6.66
C LEU A 117 4.17 9.06 -5.41
N VAL A 118 5.47 9.34 -5.41
CA VAL A 118 6.17 10.01 -4.29
C VAL A 118 5.53 11.38 -4.00
N GLY A 119 5.24 12.17 -5.03
CA GLY A 119 4.55 13.46 -4.89
C GLY A 119 3.15 13.30 -4.28
N LEU A 120 2.38 12.32 -4.77
CA LEU A 120 1.03 12.03 -4.26
C LEU A 120 1.06 11.54 -2.81
N LEU A 121 2.01 10.68 -2.44
CA LEU A 121 2.19 10.20 -1.07
C LEU A 121 2.53 11.34 -0.12
N SER A 122 3.37 12.30 -0.55
CA SER A 122 3.70 13.49 0.25
C SER A 122 2.47 14.34 0.56
N ASP A 123 1.61 14.57 -0.43
CA ASP A 123 0.36 15.30 -0.25
C ASP A 123 -0.60 14.54 0.68
N LEU A 124 -0.85 13.26 0.40
CA LEU A 124 -1.82 12.46 1.14
C LEU A 124 -1.45 12.26 2.61
N THR A 125 -0.19 11.92 2.89
CA THR A 125 0.29 11.74 4.27
C THR A 125 0.22 13.03 5.07
N THR A 126 0.51 14.17 4.45
CA THR A 126 0.42 15.49 5.09
C THR A 126 -1.03 15.90 5.31
N ARG A 127 -1.86 15.83 4.27
CA ARG A 127 -3.23 16.32 4.27
C ARG A 127 -4.17 15.51 5.18
N TRP A 128 -3.94 14.20 5.27
CA TRP A 128 -4.77 13.29 6.06
C TRP A 128 -4.12 12.86 7.38
N ASN A 129 -2.90 13.33 7.67
CA ASN A 129 -2.11 12.91 8.83
C ASN A 129 -1.98 11.37 8.89
N ILE A 130 -1.72 10.74 7.74
CA ILE A 130 -1.45 9.30 7.66
C ILE A 130 0.02 9.09 8.00
N PRO A 131 0.36 8.24 8.98
CA PRO A 131 1.75 7.95 9.29
C PRO A 131 2.48 7.42 8.05
N ARG A 132 3.65 7.97 7.74
CA ARG A 132 4.41 7.58 6.53
C ARG A 132 4.77 6.10 6.50
N ALA A 133 4.90 5.46 7.67
CA ALA A 133 5.11 4.02 7.80
C ALA A 133 3.86 3.18 7.44
N GLN A 134 2.68 3.79 7.35
CA GLN A 134 1.42 3.13 7.02
C GLN A 134 1.13 3.17 5.51
N ILE A 135 2.14 2.86 4.70
CA ILE A 135 2.04 2.69 3.24
C ILE A 135 2.43 1.25 2.96
N ILE A 136 1.50 0.44 2.46
CA ILE A 136 1.62 -1.01 2.30
C ILE A 136 1.18 -1.46 0.91
N GLY A 137 1.55 -2.67 0.53
CA GLY A 137 1.02 -3.36 -0.65
C GLY A 137 -0.31 -4.05 -0.36
N HIS A 138 -1.07 -4.35 -1.40
CA HIS A 138 -2.28 -5.17 -1.27
C HIS A 138 -1.93 -6.60 -0.80
N GLU A 139 -0.81 -7.14 -1.26
CA GLU A 139 -0.27 -8.42 -0.81
C GLU A 139 0.05 -8.45 0.68
N ASP A 140 0.50 -7.33 1.28
CA ASP A 140 0.80 -7.26 2.71
C ASP A 140 -0.44 -7.52 3.57
N MET A 141 -1.60 -6.99 3.17
CA MET A 141 -2.85 -7.11 3.92
C MET A 141 -3.74 -8.30 3.48
N ALA A 142 -3.45 -8.91 2.34
CA ALA A 142 -4.21 -10.02 1.78
C ALA A 142 -3.31 -11.10 1.12
N PRO A 143 -2.27 -11.60 1.80
CA PRO A 143 -1.17 -12.38 1.19
C PRO A 143 -1.60 -13.73 0.60
N THR A 144 -2.76 -14.27 0.99
CA THR A 144 -3.30 -15.51 0.42
C THR A 144 -4.07 -15.30 -0.88
N ARG A 145 -4.34 -14.05 -1.25
CA ARG A 145 -5.29 -13.71 -2.30
C ARG A 145 -4.72 -12.73 -3.32
N ARG A 146 -3.66 -12.01 -2.96
CA ARG A 146 -3.07 -10.91 -3.74
C ARG A 146 -1.55 -11.03 -3.78
N ASP A 147 -1.01 -10.49 -4.88
CA ASP A 147 0.42 -10.42 -5.20
C ASP A 147 0.82 -9.02 -5.72
N ASP A 148 -0.06 -8.03 -5.56
CA ASP A 148 0.17 -6.66 -5.98
C ASP A 148 0.61 -5.76 -4.79
N PRO A 149 1.60 -4.85 -4.99
CA PRO A 149 2.26 -4.46 -6.23
C PRO A 149 3.46 -5.34 -6.63
N GLY A 150 3.78 -6.41 -5.88
CA GLY A 150 4.74 -7.46 -6.21
C GLY A 150 6.22 -7.08 -6.09
N PRO A 151 7.12 -8.05 -6.31
CA PRO A 151 8.55 -7.92 -6.02
C PRO A 151 9.30 -6.94 -6.92
N LEU A 152 8.72 -6.54 -8.07
CA LEU A 152 9.33 -5.54 -8.96
C LEU A 152 8.99 -4.10 -8.56
N PHE A 153 8.10 -3.92 -7.57
CA PHE A 153 7.77 -2.59 -7.08
C PHE A 153 8.95 -2.00 -6.28
N PRO A 154 9.37 -0.75 -6.57
CA PRO A 154 10.60 -0.19 -6.01
C PRO A 154 10.41 0.38 -4.59
N TRP A 155 10.10 -0.48 -3.61
CA TRP A 155 9.90 -0.11 -2.21
C TRP A 155 11.08 0.67 -1.62
N ALA A 156 12.33 0.27 -1.94
CA ALA A 156 13.53 0.98 -1.52
C ALA A 156 13.55 2.44 -2.00
N THR A 157 13.03 2.72 -3.20
CA THR A 157 12.91 4.09 -3.71
C THR A 157 11.91 4.92 -2.91
N LEU A 158 10.78 4.33 -2.52
CA LEU A 158 9.81 5.00 -1.64
C LEU A 158 10.44 5.29 -0.28
N ALA A 159 11.15 4.32 0.30
CA ALA A 159 11.85 4.44 1.57
C ALA A 159 12.91 5.54 1.54
N ALA A 160 13.70 5.65 0.47
CA ALA A 160 14.67 6.72 0.28
C ALA A 160 14.01 8.13 0.24
N ASN A 161 12.72 8.20 -0.08
CA ASN A 161 11.90 9.43 -0.03
C ASN A 161 11.12 9.55 1.29
N GLY A 162 11.36 8.67 2.26
CA GLY A 162 10.76 8.69 3.60
C GLY A 162 9.34 8.13 3.66
N PHE A 163 8.97 7.21 2.75
CA PHE A 163 7.66 6.56 2.70
C PHE A 163 7.75 5.04 2.86
N GLY A 164 6.80 4.46 3.59
CA GLY A 164 6.79 3.06 3.98
C GLY A 164 7.65 2.79 5.22
N LEU A 165 7.36 1.70 5.89
CA LEU A 165 8.26 1.13 6.88
C LEU A 165 9.40 0.45 6.12
N TRP A 166 10.65 0.74 6.48
CA TRP A 166 11.81 0.17 5.78
C TRP A 166 12.96 -0.05 6.76
N PRO A 167 13.75 -1.14 6.62
CA PRO A 167 14.90 -1.37 7.48
C PRO A 167 15.99 -0.32 7.26
N ASP A 168 16.87 -0.18 8.24
CA ASP A 168 18.06 0.66 8.09
C ASP A 168 19.00 0.05 7.04
N ASP A 169 19.69 0.90 6.29
CA ASP A 169 20.56 0.50 5.20
C ASP A 169 22.04 0.79 5.57
N PRO A 170 22.99 -0.08 5.22
CA PRO A 170 22.80 -1.34 4.49
C PRO A 170 22.32 -2.49 5.38
N ILE A 171 21.40 -3.30 4.85
CA ILE A 171 20.81 -4.46 5.54
C ILE A 171 21.90 -5.41 6.09
N ALA A 172 22.98 -5.59 5.35
CA ALA A 172 24.10 -6.46 5.74
C ALA A 172 24.78 -6.03 7.07
N THR A 173 24.57 -4.80 7.53
CA THR A 173 25.14 -4.28 8.79
C THR A 173 24.15 -4.30 9.95
N LEU A 174 22.92 -4.75 9.73
CA LEU A 174 21.92 -4.88 10.78
C LEU A 174 22.40 -5.89 11.84
N PRO A 175 22.16 -5.61 13.13
CA PRO A 175 22.53 -6.54 14.19
C PRO A 175 21.70 -7.82 14.12
N ASP A 176 22.32 -8.93 14.50
CA ASP A 176 21.57 -10.17 14.72
C ASP A 176 20.57 -9.99 15.88
N PRO A 177 19.38 -10.57 15.77
CA PRO A 177 18.42 -10.53 16.87
C PRO A 177 18.92 -11.30 18.10
N PRO A 178 18.49 -10.95 19.33
CA PRO A 178 18.89 -11.64 20.53
C PRO A 178 18.34 -13.08 20.56
N PRO A 179 18.96 -13.98 21.35
CA PRO A 179 18.43 -15.31 21.59
C PRO A 179 16.97 -15.25 22.08
N GLY A 180 16.09 -16.05 21.47
CA GLY A 180 14.67 -16.09 21.79
C GLY A 180 13.82 -15.06 21.03
N PHE A 181 14.39 -14.32 20.09
CA PHE A 181 13.61 -13.49 19.16
C PHE A 181 12.61 -14.34 18.37
N ASP A 182 11.35 -13.94 18.41
CA ASP A 182 10.26 -14.62 17.68
C ASP A 182 9.90 -13.84 16.41
N PRO A 183 10.25 -14.34 15.21
CA PRO A 183 9.96 -13.67 13.95
C PRO A 183 8.46 -13.60 13.64
N TRP A 184 7.66 -14.53 14.15
CA TRP A 184 6.21 -14.54 13.94
C TRP A 184 5.52 -13.42 14.74
N MET A 185 5.98 -13.20 15.97
CA MET A 185 5.55 -12.02 16.72
C MET A 185 5.97 -10.73 16.05
N ALA A 186 7.17 -10.70 15.46
CA ALA A 186 7.66 -9.53 14.72
C ALA A 186 6.81 -9.24 13.48
N LEU A 187 6.50 -10.24 12.65
CA LEU A 187 5.58 -10.10 11.51
C LEU A 187 4.21 -9.57 11.95
N THR A 188 3.66 -10.10 13.04
CA THR A 188 2.39 -9.64 13.60
C THR A 188 2.47 -8.19 14.08
N ALA A 189 3.57 -7.78 14.73
CA ALA A 189 3.78 -6.42 15.21
C ALA A 189 3.90 -5.40 14.05
N ILE A 190 4.47 -5.81 12.91
CA ILE A 190 4.52 -5.02 11.68
C ILE A 190 3.11 -4.83 11.09
N GLY A 191 2.26 -5.87 11.15
CA GLY A 191 0.88 -5.80 10.67
C GLY A 191 0.40 -7.04 9.92
N TYR A 192 1.27 -7.98 9.59
CA TYR A 192 0.92 -9.19 8.83
C TYR A 192 -0.04 -10.11 9.58
N SER A 193 -1.02 -10.68 8.84
CA SER A 193 -1.81 -11.80 9.34
C SER A 193 -1.01 -13.09 9.22
N LEU A 194 -1.04 -13.92 10.27
CA LEU A 194 -0.46 -15.26 10.27
C LEU A 194 -1.52 -16.36 10.05
N ASP A 195 -2.66 -16.04 9.46
CA ASP A 195 -3.67 -17.04 9.07
C ASP A 195 -3.08 -18.05 8.05
N ASP A 196 -2.15 -17.60 7.21
CA ASP A 196 -1.23 -18.40 6.42
C ASP A 196 0.19 -17.83 6.56
N PRO A 197 1.04 -18.40 7.44
CA PRO A 197 2.39 -17.88 7.68
C PRO A 197 3.30 -17.89 6.44
N ARG A 198 3.13 -18.87 5.53
CA ARG A 198 3.92 -18.93 4.29
C ARG A 198 3.54 -17.79 3.34
N ALA A 199 2.25 -17.50 3.21
CA ALA A 199 1.78 -16.38 2.43
C ALA A 199 2.28 -15.05 3.00
N ALA A 200 2.27 -14.88 4.33
CA ALA A 200 2.81 -13.70 5.00
C ALA A 200 4.32 -13.51 4.72
N VAL A 201 5.10 -14.62 4.74
CA VAL A 201 6.53 -14.56 4.39
C VAL A 201 6.74 -14.17 2.94
N ARG A 202 5.95 -14.70 1.99
CA ARG A 202 6.04 -14.29 0.57
C ARG A 202 5.81 -12.79 0.41
N ALA A 203 4.72 -12.25 0.97
CA ALA A 203 4.43 -10.81 0.91
C ALA A 203 5.54 -9.97 1.57
N PHE A 204 6.06 -10.41 2.71
CA PHE A 204 7.22 -9.79 3.35
C PHE A 204 8.46 -9.78 2.44
N HIS A 205 8.75 -10.89 1.75
CA HIS A 205 9.87 -10.97 0.82
C HIS A 205 9.68 -10.05 -0.39
N ASP A 206 8.48 -10.02 -0.98
CA ASP A 206 8.17 -9.14 -2.11
C ASP A 206 8.32 -7.67 -1.71
N HIS A 207 7.88 -7.29 -0.53
CA HIS A 207 7.97 -5.93 -0.01
C HIS A 207 9.43 -5.54 0.35
N PHE A 208 10.12 -6.33 1.20
CA PHE A 208 11.39 -5.92 1.83
C PHE A 208 12.64 -6.45 1.14
N ARG A 209 12.52 -7.49 0.30
CA ARG A 209 13.63 -8.20 -0.31
C ARG A 209 13.58 -8.23 -1.84
N SER A 210 12.47 -7.83 -2.47
CA SER A 210 12.21 -7.97 -3.92
C SER A 210 12.55 -9.38 -4.42
N MET A 211 12.17 -10.39 -3.65
CA MET A 211 12.45 -11.81 -3.94
C MET A 211 11.25 -12.67 -3.55
N GLY A 212 11.12 -13.80 -4.22
CA GLY A 212 10.15 -14.82 -3.84
C GLY A 212 10.64 -15.69 -2.68
N GLY A 213 9.79 -16.66 -2.29
CA GLY A 213 10.08 -17.61 -1.22
C GLY A 213 9.11 -17.48 -0.04
N ASP A 214 8.99 -18.54 0.74
CA ASP A 214 8.02 -18.63 1.83
C ASP A 214 8.65 -19.13 3.14
N THR A 215 9.98 -19.01 3.24
CA THR A 215 10.77 -19.46 4.40
C THR A 215 11.73 -18.36 4.82
N LEU A 216 11.67 -17.97 6.09
CA LEU A 216 12.55 -16.96 6.65
C LEU A 216 14.00 -17.46 6.75
N ASP A 217 14.95 -16.60 6.37
CA ASP A 217 16.38 -16.79 6.51
C ASP A 217 16.98 -15.87 7.60
N ALA A 218 18.30 -15.93 7.78
CA ALA A 218 19.01 -15.13 8.80
C ALA A 218 18.94 -13.60 8.51
N GLU A 219 18.87 -13.20 7.26
CA GLU A 219 18.74 -11.80 6.86
C GLU A 219 17.34 -11.27 7.16
N ASP A 220 16.31 -12.09 6.93
CA ASP A 220 14.93 -11.76 7.29
C ASP A 220 14.79 -11.50 8.79
N LEU A 221 15.46 -12.31 9.62
CA LEU A 221 15.42 -12.12 11.08
C LEU A 221 16.04 -10.79 11.50
N ARG A 222 17.12 -10.34 10.85
CA ARG A 222 17.73 -9.03 11.09
C ARG A 222 16.80 -7.90 10.66
N ILE A 223 16.19 -8.02 9.48
CA ILE A 223 15.22 -7.04 8.98
C ILE A 223 14.04 -6.92 9.95
N LEU A 224 13.42 -8.04 10.32
CA LEU A 224 12.29 -8.07 11.24
C LEU A 224 12.64 -7.45 12.60
N PHE A 225 13.80 -7.77 13.16
CA PHE A 225 14.26 -7.20 14.42
C PHE A 225 14.45 -5.68 14.33
N ASN A 226 15.05 -5.20 13.24
CA ASN A 226 15.23 -3.76 13.00
C ASN A 226 13.89 -3.03 12.83
N LEU A 227 12.95 -3.59 12.05
CA LEU A 227 11.63 -2.99 11.81
C LEU A 227 10.81 -2.87 13.09
N VAL A 228 10.79 -3.90 13.94
CA VAL A 228 10.11 -3.85 15.25
C VAL A 228 10.70 -2.75 16.12
N GLY A 229 12.03 -2.66 16.19
CA GLY A 229 12.70 -1.59 16.93
C GLY A 229 12.35 -0.18 16.41
N LYS A 230 12.09 -0.02 15.11
CA LYS A 230 11.61 1.26 14.54
C LYS A 230 10.18 1.58 14.97
N ILE A 231 9.30 0.57 14.96
CA ILE A 231 7.90 0.73 15.38
C ILE A 231 7.85 1.15 16.85
N GLU A 232 8.63 0.50 17.73
CA GLU A 232 8.69 0.80 19.16
C GLU A 232 9.19 2.23 19.43
N ARG A 233 10.25 2.67 18.74
CA ARG A 233 10.75 4.05 18.85
C ARG A 233 9.74 5.08 18.36
N GLY A 234 9.10 4.86 17.23
CA GLY A 234 8.08 5.75 16.69
C GLY A 234 6.83 5.86 17.57
N ALA A 235 6.51 4.82 18.34
CA ALA A 235 5.40 4.84 19.31
C ALA A 235 5.75 5.65 20.57
N THR A 236 7.02 5.85 20.90
CA THR A 236 7.46 6.62 22.08
C THR A 236 7.66 8.12 21.81
N GLU A 237 7.70 8.53 20.54
CA GLU A 237 7.91 9.92 20.12
C GLU A 237 6.59 10.68 19.80
N GLN A 238 5.44 10.04 19.94
CA GLN A 238 4.10 10.61 19.75
C GLN A 238 3.45 10.92 21.10
#